data_172ae9408a631b36513da8d80c28f9d2
#
_entry.id   172ae9408a631b36513da8d80c28f9d2
#
_cell.length_a   1.000
_cell.length_b   1.000
_cell.length_c   1.000
_cell.angle_alpha   90.00
_cell.angle_beta   90.00
_cell.angle_gamma   90.00
#
_symmetry.space_group_name_H-M   'P 1'
#
loop_
_entity.id
_entity.type
_entity.pdbx_description
1 polymer ?
#
loop_
_entity_poly.entity_id
_entity_poly.type
_entity_poly.pdbx_seq_one_letter_code
_entity_poly.pdbx_strand_id
1 'polypeptide(L)'
;MKLIKTEDAVGHVLCHDLTQIIKDQYKDARFRKGHVVTQEDIPVLLSMGKEHLYVWEMTPGMLHENDAAERLLALCGSEHMTRTAVKEGKIELRADCDGLFLVRSEHLLAVNSQDEVMIATRKGGTAVRRGDKLAGMRVIPLVIGEEKLRRAEQAAGSEPLLSLHPYVRKTACLVVTGNEVKKRLIQDTFSPVVEEKLAAYGIKTIKKVYSGDGVEAVRDAVLAMRAEKPDMILCTGGMSVDPDDNTPGGVRASGARIVTYGAPVLPGAMFLLGYFEDGMPVMGLPGCVMYAGATIFDLMLPYVAADVPVTRADVAALGEGGLCLGCPECHFPICPFGK
;
A
#
# COMPACT_ATOMS: atom_id res chain seq x y z
N MET A 1 32.34 -20.89 0.27
CA MET A 1 32.84 -20.13 -0.90
C MET A 1 34.29 -19.84 -0.74
N LYS A 2 35.05 -19.96 -1.83
CA LYS A 2 36.48 -19.64 -1.85
C LYS A 2 36.74 -18.58 -2.89
N LEU A 3 37.51 -17.56 -2.51
CA LEU A 3 38.03 -16.59 -3.43
C LEU A 3 39.28 -17.16 -4.07
N ILE A 4 39.33 -17.28 -5.39
CA ILE A 4 40.47 -17.76 -6.16
C ILE A 4 40.84 -16.74 -7.26
N LYS A 5 42.06 -16.81 -7.75
CA LYS A 5 42.46 -16.06 -8.96
C LYS A 5 41.73 -16.61 -10.17
N THR A 6 41.39 -15.75 -11.11
CA THR A 6 40.65 -16.15 -12.32
C THR A 6 41.43 -17.16 -13.13
N GLU A 7 42.78 -17.07 -13.18
CA GLU A 7 43.62 -18.01 -13.88
C GLU A 7 43.54 -19.44 -13.29
N ASP A 8 43.24 -19.56 -11.98
CA ASP A 8 43.14 -20.82 -11.26
C ASP A 8 41.69 -21.39 -11.25
N ALA A 9 40.73 -20.71 -11.92
CA ALA A 9 39.31 -21.01 -11.80
C ALA A 9 38.83 -22.10 -12.73
N VAL A 10 39.64 -22.61 -13.63
CA VAL A 10 39.23 -23.68 -14.59
C VAL A 10 38.70 -24.91 -13.85
N GLY A 11 37.52 -25.38 -14.25
CA GLY A 11 36.83 -26.52 -13.62
C GLY A 11 36.02 -26.15 -12.37
N HIS A 12 36.11 -24.93 -11.86
CA HIS A 12 35.32 -24.48 -10.73
C HIS A 12 33.96 -23.92 -11.19
N VAL A 13 32.98 -23.96 -10.29
CA VAL A 13 31.60 -23.48 -10.54
C VAL A 13 31.44 -22.06 -10.02
N LEU A 14 30.93 -21.15 -10.86
CA LEU A 14 30.64 -19.79 -10.46
C LEU A 14 29.51 -19.72 -9.45
N CYS A 15 29.67 -18.93 -8.41
CA CYS A 15 28.72 -18.73 -7.33
C CYS A 15 27.60 -17.75 -7.68
N HIS A 16 27.80 -16.87 -8.64
CA HIS A 16 26.87 -15.79 -9.01
C HIS A 16 27.01 -15.44 -10.49
N ASP A 17 26.03 -14.67 -10.98
CA ASP A 17 26.06 -14.13 -12.33
C ASP A 17 27.17 -13.06 -12.46
N LEU A 18 27.91 -13.13 -13.56
CA LEU A 18 28.92 -12.12 -13.90
C LEU A 18 28.40 -11.27 -15.07
N THR A 19 27.97 -10.05 -14.75
CA THR A 19 27.44 -9.11 -15.73
C THR A 19 28.56 -8.42 -16.50
N GLN A 20 28.45 -8.41 -17.80
CA GLN A 20 29.27 -7.60 -18.68
C GLN A 20 28.51 -6.34 -19.11
N ILE A 21 29.17 -5.17 -18.98
CA ILE A 21 28.61 -3.89 -19.40
C ILE A 21 29.51 -3.34 -20.49
N ILE A 22 28.97 -3.19 -21.70
CA ILE A 22 29.62 -2.47 -22.80
C ILE A 22 28.68 -1.32 -23.15
N LYS A 23 29.17 -0.10 -22.98
CA LYS A 23 28.37 1.13 -23.18
C LYS A 23 27.67 1.06 -24.55
N ASP A 24 26.38 1.35 -24.54
CA ASP A 24 25.48 1.40 -25.70
C ASP A 24 25.34 0.09 -26.53
N GLN A 25 25.90 -1.05 -26.07
CA GLN A 25 25.89 -2.31 -26.78
C GLN A 25 25.33 -3.48 -25.95
N TYR A 26 25.80 -3.68 -24.72
CA TYR A 26 25.51 -4.87 -23.95
C TYR A 26 25.49 -4.62 -22.44
N LYS A 27 24.42 -5.09 -21.79
CA LYS A 27 24.29 -5.11 -20.32
C LYS A 27 23.50 -6.33 -19.90
N ASP A 28 24.14 -7.47 -19.78
CA ASP A 28 23.51 -8.71 -19.28
C ASP A 28 24.56 -9.61 -18.63
N ALA A 29 24.09 -10.71 -17.98
CA ALA A 29 24.96 -11.73 -17.43
C ALA A 29 25.68 -12.47 -18.57
N ARG A 30 27.00 -12.26 -18.65
CA ARG A 30 27.87 -12.98 -19.60
C ARG A 30 28.09 -14.42 -19.16
N PHE A 31 28.27 -14.62 -17.86
CA PHE A 31 28.35 -15.92 -17.22
C PHE A 31 27.29 -15.99 -16.13
N ARG A 32 26.59 -17.09 -16.05
CA ARG A 32 25.54 -17.31 -15.05
C ARG A 32 26.06 -18.13 -13.88
N LYS A 33 25.45 -17.97 -12.72
CA LYS A 33 25.61 -18.87 -11.57
C LYS A 33 25.48 -20.33 -12.04
N GLY A 34 26.38 -21.16 -11.55
CA GLY A 34 26.43 -22.57 -11.93
C GLY A 34 27.23 -22.85 -13.21
N HIS A 35 27.74 -21.82 -13.90
CA HIS A 35 28.67 -22.01 -15.02
C HIS A 35 29.99 -22.64 -14.53
N VAL A 36 30.42 -23.71 -15.18
CA VAL A 36 31.73 -24.30 -14.96
C VAL A 36 32.75 -23.55 -15.79
N VAL A 37 33.71 -22.91 -15.15
CA VAL A 37 34.72 -22.08 -15.83
C VAL A 37 35.61 -22.96 -16.69
N THR A 38 35.71 -22.63 -17.98
CA THR A 38 36.58 -23.29 -18.93
C THR A 38 37.84 -22.46 -19.20
N GLN A 39 38.84 -23.09 -19.87
CA GLN A 39 40.08 -22.37 -20.24
C GLN A 39 39.81 -21.18 -21.18
N GLU A 40 38.77 -21.27 -22.03
CA GLU A 40 38.35 -20.22 -22.97
C GLU A 40 37.69 -19.04 -22.28
N ASP A 41 37.12 -19.22 -21.08
CA ASP A 41 36.46 -18.18 -20.32
C ASP A 41 37.46 -17.24 -19.64
N ILE A 42 38.66 -17.72 -19.34
CA ILE A 42 39.67 -16.95 -18.60
C ILE A 42 39.98 -15.59 -19.25
N PRO A 43 40.29 -15.52 -20.56
CA PRO A 43 40.55 -14.22 -21.20
C PRO A 43 39.34 -13.28 -21.18
N VAL A 44 38.12 -13.84 -21.29
CA VAL A 44 36.88 -13.07 -21.24
C VAL A 44 36.67 -12.50 -19.85
N LEU A 45 36.81 -13.32 -18.80
CA LEU A 45 36.68 -12.90 -17.41
C LEU A 45 37.68 -11.80 -17.05
N LEU A 46 38.93 -11.95 -17.44
CA LEU A 46 39.97 -10.94 -17.22
C LEU A 46 39.63 -9.65 -17.97
N SER A 47 39.15 -9.72 -19.22
CA SER A 47 38.72 -8.54 -19.99
C SER A 47 37.55 -7.79 -19.35
N MET A 48 36.74 -8.46 -18.53
CA MET A 48 35.66 -7.87 -17.71
C MET A 48 36.19 -7.29 -16.38
N GLY A 49 37.51 -7.28 -16.16
CA GLY A 49 38.11 -6.82 -14.92
C GLY A 49 37.96 -7.76 -13.74
N LYS A 50 37.69 -9.06 -14.00
CA LYS A 50 37.52 -10.08 -12.97
C LYS A 50 38.85 -10.79 -12.72
N GLU A 51 39.70 -10.21 -11.88
CA GLU A 51 40.99 -10.80 -11.48
C GLU A 51 40.79 -11.95 -10.47
N HIS A 52 39.69 -11.93 -9.71
CA HIS A 52 39.34 -12.94 -8.73
C HIS A 52 37.88 -13.37 -8.90
N LEU A 53 37.59 -14.63 -8.62
CA LEU A 53 36.26 -15.22 -8.69
C LEU A 53 35.91 -15.87 -7.35
N TYR A 54 34.63 -15.77 -6.98
CA TYR A 54 34.06 -16.60 -5.94
C TYR A 54 33.57 -17.91 -6.55
N VAL A 55 34.17 -18.99 -6.11
CA VAL A 55 33.81 -20.37 -6.50
C VAL A 55 33.14 -21.09 -5.36
N TRP A 56 32.23 -22.00 -5.72
CA TRP A 56 31.38 -22.70 -4.77
C TRP A 56 32.16 -23.68 -3.90
N GLU A 57 32.16 -23.44 -2.60
CA GLU A 57 32.38 -24.45 -1.56
C GLU A 57 31.22 -24.32 -0.57
N MET A 58 30.35 -25.34 -0.50
CA MET A 58 29.28 -25.37 0.49
C MET A 58 29.89 -25.50 1.89
N THR A 59 29.75 -24.43 2.69
CA THR A 59 30.07 -24.48 4.12
C THR A 59 28.75 -24.75 4.87
N PRO A 60 28.65 -25.73 5.74
CA PRO A 60 27.47 -25.99 6.56
C PRO A 60 27.04 -24.75 7.32
N GLY A 61 25.73 -24.44 7.38
CA GLY A 61 25.17 -23.28 8.05
C GLY A 61 25.27 -21.96 7.27
N MET A 62 25.66 -22.02 5.99
CA MET A 62 25.68 -20.87 5.09
C MET A 62 24.69 -21.04 3.94
N LEU A 63 24.03 -19.98 3.53
CA LEU A 63 23.07 -19.95 2.42
C LEU A 63 23.53 -18.96 1.34
N HIS A 64 23.34 -19.35 0.09
CA HIS A 64 23.56 -18.45 -1.04
C HIS A 64 22.48 -17.36 -1.10
N GLU A 65 22.81 -16.17 -1.61
CA GLU A 65 21.89 -15.02 -1.68
C GLU A 65 20.53 -15.34 -2.34
N ASN A 66 20.50 -16.22 -3.35
CA ASN A 66 19.27 -16.62 -4.00
C ASN A 66 18.35 -17.42 -3.07
N ASP A 67 18.90 -18.38 -2.31
CA ASP A 67 18.15 -19.19 -1.36
C ASP A 67 17.70 -18.35 -0.17
N ALA A 68 18.55 -17.41 0.25
CA ALA A 68 18.22 -16.43 1.28
C ALA A 68 17.08 -15.51 0.84
N ALA A 69 17.07 -15.04 -0.41
CA ALA A 69 15.98 -14.21 -0.95
C ALA A 69 14.64 -14.95 -0.97
N GLU A 70 14.64 -16.26 -1.26
CA GLU A 70 13.42 -17.09 -1.18
C GLU A 70 12.90 -17.19 0.27
N ARG A 71 13.76 -17.31 1.25
CA ARG A 71 13.35 -17.30 2.66
C ARG A 71 12.79 -15.94 3.10
N LEU A 72 13.36 -14.83 2.63
CA LEU A 72 12.82 -13.50 2.88
C LEU A 72 11.46 -13.29 2.20
N LEU A 73 11.29 -13.82 0.98
CA LEU A 73 10.00 -13.78 0.29
C LEU A 73 8.90 -14.48 1.09
N ALA A 74 9.22 -15.65 1.71
CA ALA A 74 8.26 -16.39 2.52
C ALA A 74 7.70 -15.57 3.71
N LEU A 75 8.44 -14.57 4.21
CA LEU A 75 7.98 -13.67 5.27
C LEU A 75 6.97 -12.62 4.77
N CYS A 76 6.95 -12.34 3.47
CA CYS A 76 6.18 -11.24 2.91
C CYS A 76 4.72 -11.58 2.60
N GLY A 77 4.37 -12.88 2.49
CA GLY A 77 3.06 -13.29 1.97
C GLY A 77 3.00 -13.24 0.44
N SER A 78 1.97 -13.85 -0.12
CA SER A 78 1.83 -14.01 -1.58
C SER A 78 0.42 -13.79 -2.11
N GLU A 79 -0.60 -13.68 -1.25
CA GLU A 79 -1.99 -13.52 -1.71
C GLU A 79 -2.17 -12.20 -2.45
N HIS A 80 -2.72 -12.26 -3.65
CA HIS A 80 -2.89 -11.13 -4.58
C HIS A 80 -1.58 -10.44 -5.00
N MET A 81 -0.43 -11.12 -4.86
CA MET A 81 0.88 -10.57 -5.21
C MET A 81 1.67 -11.55 -6.07
N THR A 82 2.24 -11.07 -7.15
CA THR A 82 3.13 -11.83 -8.03
C THR A 82 4.59 -11.48 -7.74
N ARG A 83 5.42 -12.51 -7.67
CA ARG A 83 6.87 -12.38 -7.52
C ARG A 83 7.60 -12.38 -8.87
N THR A 84 8.75 -11.73 -8.93
CA THR A 84 9.70 -11.91 -10.03
C THR A 84 10.52 -13.19 -9.81
N ALA A 85 11.16 -13.68 -10.87
CA ALA A 85 12.25 -14.64 -10.71
C ALA A 85 13.38 -14.02 -9.88
N VAL A 86 14.11 -14.85 -9.16
CA VAL A 86 15.33 -14.42 -8.46
C VAL A 86 16.37 -14.00 -9.49
N LYS A 87 16.92 -12.80 -9.34
CA LYS A 87 18.03 -12.31 -10.15
C LYS A 87 19.04 -11.61 -9.24
N GLU A 88 20.28 -12.09 -9.24
CA GLU A 88 21.37 -11.51 -8.41
C GLU A 88 20.95 -11.37 -6.93
N GLY A 89 20.38 -12.43 -6.37
CA GLY A 89 19.91 -12.44 -4.98
C GLY A 89 18.70 -11.59 -4.68
N LYS A 90 18.05 -10.98 -5.68
CA LYS A 90 16.91 -10.06 -5.51
C LYS A 90 15.61 -10.68 -6.02
N ILE A 91 14.53 -10.48 -5.25
CA ILE A 91 13.14 -10.73 -5.64
C ILE A 91 12.34 -9.45 -5.47
N GLU A 92 11.42 -9.18 -6.40
CA GLU A 92 10.43 -8.10 -6.28
C GLU A 92 9.02 -8.69 -6.19
N LEU A 93 8.15 -8.04 -5.40
CA LEU A 93 6.71 -8.31 -5.35
C LEU A 93 5.93 -7.20 -6.07
N ARG A 94 4.91 -7.61 -6.82
CA ARG A 94 3.99 -6.73 -7.54
C ARG A 94 2.55 -7.06 -7.23
N ALA A 95 1.68 -6.06 -7.30
CA ALA A 95 0.24 -6.23 -7.13
C ALA A 95 -0.39 -6.98 -8.30
N ASP A 96 -1.24 -7.98 -8.03
CA ASP A 96 -2.03 -8.70 -9.04
C ASP A 96 -3.39 -8.06 -9.29
N CYS A 97 -3.81 -7.17 -8.40
CA CYS A 97 -5.08 -6.44 -8.48
C CYS A 97 -4.94 -5.02 -7.93
N ASP A 98 -5.93 -4.20 -8.20
CA ASP A 98 -6.13 -2.93 -7.51
C ASP A 98 -6.58 -3.22 -6.07
N GLY A 99 -6.03 -2.52 -5.09
CA GLY A 99 -6.36 -2.78 -3.69
C GLY A 99 -5.66 -1.86 -2.70
N LEU A 100 -5.89 -2.15 -1.42
CA LEU A 100 -5.19 -1.55 -0.30
C LEU A 100 -3.97 -2.40 0.07
N PHE A 101 -2.79 -1.82 0.01
CA PHE A 101 -1.55 -2.46 0.45
C PHE A 101 -1.26 -2.12 1.90
N LEU A 102 -1.05 -3.14 2.73
CA LEU A 102 -0.73 -3.00 4.16
C LEU A 102 0.64 -3.59 4.49
N VAL A 103 1.29 -3.02 5.50
CA VAL A 103 2.60 -3.45 6.01
C VAL A 103 2.55 -3.52 7.53
N ARG A 104 3.02 -4.63 8.10
CA ARG A 104 3.24 -4.76 9.54
C ARG A 104 4.54 -4.05 9.91
N SER A 105 4.48 -2.74 10.04
CA SER A 105 5.65 -1.85 10.11
C SER A 105 6.62 -2.16 11.26
N GLU A 106 6.11 -2.51 12.44
CA GLU A 106 6.94 -2.87 13.61
C GLU A 106 7.73 -4.16 13.35
N HIS A 107 7.09 -5.19 12.75
CA HIS A 107 7.75 -6.43 12.40
C HIS A 107 8.73 -6.27 11.23
N LEU A 108 8.38 -5.45 10.23
CA LEU A 108 9.30 -5.11 9.15
C LEU A 108 10.55 -4.38 9.69
N LEU A 109 10.39 -3.46 10.64
CA LEU A 109 11.49 -2.80 11.33
C LEU A 109 12.36 -3.84 12.05
N ALA A 110 11.77 -4.75 12.81
CA ALA A 110 12.49 -5.78 13.53
C ALA A 110 13.27 -6.73 12.61
N VAL A 111 12.70 -7.09 11.44
CA VAL A 111 13.40 -7.88 10.40
C VAL A 111 14.56 -7.08 9.81
N ASN A 112 14.34 -5.84 9.39
CA ASN A 112 15.39 -5.00 8.79
C ASN A 112 16.45 -4.54 9.79
N SER A 113 16.22 -4.72 11.10
CA SER A 113 17.22 -4.50 12.14
C SER A 113 18.21 -5.66 12.30
N GLN A 114 17.98 -6.78 11.58
CA GLN A 114 18.96 -7.86 11.49
C GLN A 114 20.03 -7.49 10.48
N ASP A 115 21.30 -7.78 10.83
CA ASP A 115 22.43 -7.48 9.96
C ASP A 115 22.32 -8.22 8.61
N GLU A 116 22.65 -7.52 7.52
CA GLU A 116 22.77 -8.06 6.17
C GLU A 116 21.44 -8.50 5.53
N VAL A 117 20.30 -8.24 6.18
CA VAL A 117 18.94 -8.53 5.66
C VAL A 117 18.28 -7.24 5.22
N MET A 118 17.58 -7.26 4.08
CA MET A 118 16.88 -6.10 3.56
C MET A 118 15.56 -6.49 2.89
N ILE A 119 14.46 -5.87 3.37
CA ILE A 119 13.16 -5.83 2.73
C ILE A 119 12.72 -4.38 2.63
N ALA A 120 12.70 -3.82 1.42
CA ALA A 120 12.19 -2.49 1.15
C ALA A 120 10.78 -2.57 0.60
N THR A 121 9.86 -1.74 1.11
CA THR A 121 8.45 -1.76 0.72
C THR A 121 7.95 -0.38 0.32
N ARG A 122 6.86 -0.33 -0.43
CA ARG A 122 6.00 0.84 -0.50
C ARG A 122 5.41 1.12 0.89
N LYS A 123 5.08 2.36 1.21
CA LYS A 123 4.39 2.69 2.49
C LYS A 123 3.07 1.90 2.59
N GLY A 124 2.85 1.26 3.73
CA GLY A 124 1.57 0.63 4.06
C GLY A 124 0.43 1.63 4.20
N GLY A 125 -0.81 1.16 4.07
CA GLY A 125 -2.00 2.01 4.09
C GLY A 125 -2.23 2.79 2.80
N THR A 126 -1.65 2.35 1.67
CA THR A 126 -1.76 3.05 0.39
C THR A 126 -2.53 2.25 -0.66
N ALA A 127 -3.31 2.98 -1.47
CA ALA A 127 -3.93 2.42 -2.66
C ALA A 127 -2.85 2.02 -3.68
N VAL A 128 -3.02 0.84 -4.28
CA VAL A 128 -2.16 0.34 -5.35
C VAL A 128 -2.98 -0.14 -6.52
N ARG A 129 -2.36 -0.13 -7.70
CA ARG A 129 -2.94 -0.66 -8.93
C ARG A 129 -2.23 -1.95 -9.33
N ARG A 130 -2.92 -2.78 -10.08
CA ARG A 130 -2.35 -3.98 -10.68
C ARG A 130 -1.05 -3.65 -11.43
N GLY A 131 0.00 -4.41 -11.15
CA GLY A 131 1.34 -4.23 -11.70
C GLY A 131 2.26 -3.32 -10.89
N ASP A 132 1.74 -2.57 -9.90
CA ASP A 132 2.56 -1.73 -9.03
C ASP A 132 3.59 -2.55 -8.26
N LYS A 133 4.79 -2.01 -8.12
CA LYS A 133 5.81 -2.59 -7.22
C LYS A 133 5.40 -2.36 -5.78
N LEU A 134 5.41 -3.44 -4.99
CA LEU A 134 5.05 -3.43 -3.57
C LEU A 134 6.27 -3.51 -2.67
N ALA A 135 7.18 -4.44 -2.98
CA ALA A 135 8.37 -4.69 -2.19
C ALA A 135 9.52 -5.23 -3.04
N GLY A 136 10.73 -5.15 -2.50
CA GLY A 136 11.92 -5.82 -3.00
C GLY A 136 12.76 -6.31 -1.83
N MET A 137 13.31 -7.51 -1.94
CA MET A 137 14.08 -8.15 -0.87
C MET A 137 15.35 -8.78 -1.38
N ARG A 138 16.37 -8.78 -0.53
CA ARG A 138 17.64 -9.46 -0.75
C ARG A 138 18.43 -9.55 0.56
N VAL A 139 19.51 -10.31 0.56
CA VAL A 139 20.60 -10.17 1.54
C VAL A 139 21.75 -9.37 0.92
N ILE A 140 22.57 -8.77 1.76
CA ILE A 140 23.65 -7.88 1.29
C ILE A 140 24.85 -8.69 0.79
N PRO A 141 25.33 -9.73 1.53
CA PRO A 141 26.44 -10.57 1.06
C PRO A 141 25.98 -11.62 0.07
N LEU A 142 26.89 -12.11 -0.75
CA LEU A 142 26.65 -13.23 -1.66
C LEU A 142 26.27 -14.54 -0.93
N VAL A 143 26.77 -14.69 0.31
CA VAL A 143 26.48 -15.83 1.20
C VAL A 143 26.26 -15.32 2.61
N ILE A 144 25.16 -15.71 3.23
CA ILE A 144 24.79 -15.31 4.59
C ILE A 144 24.72 -16.51 5.53
N GLY A 145 25.02 -16.29 6.82
CA GLY A 145 24.82 -17.30 7.86
C GLY A 145 23.33 -17.59 8.06
N GLU A 146 22.95 -18.87 8.06
CA GLU A 146 21.57 -19.32 8.24
C GLU A 146 20.95 -18.82 9.57
N GLU A 147 21.78 -18.67 10.60
CA GLU A 147 21.36 -18.14 11.90
C GLU A 147 20.82 -16.71 11.82
N LYS A 148 21.39 -15.85 10.95
CA LYS A 148 20.88 -14.48 10.75
C LYS A 148 19.48 -14.50 10.13
N LEU A 149 19.24 -15.39 9.16
CA LEU A 149 17.91 -15.55 8.57
C LEU A 149 16.91 -16.12 9.58
N ARG A 150 17.28 -17.06 10.41
CA ARG A 150 16.41 -17.55 11.48
C ARG A 150 16.00 -16.46 12.46
N ARG A 151 16.91 -15.53 12.81
CA ARG A 151 16.56 -14.37 13.64
C ARG A 151 15.58 -13.44 12.93
N ALA A 152 15.77 -13.20 11.63
CA ALA A 152 14.84 -12.41 10.81
C ALA A 152 13.44 -13.05 10.76
N GLU A 153 13.37 -14.38 10.58
CA GLU A 153 12.12 -15.15 10.60
C GLU A 153 11.41 -15.06 11.96
N GLN A 154 12.14 -15.18 13.06
CA GLN A 154 11.60 -15.01 14.40
C GLN A 154 11.06 -13.58 14.62
N ALA A 155 11.76 -12.57 14.13
CA ALA A 155 11.34 -11.17 14.22
C ALA A 155 10.09 -10.87 13.38
N ALA A 156 9.91 -11.54 12.24
CA ALA A 156 8.71 -11.43 11.41
C ALA A 156 7.46 -11.98 12.10
N GLY A 157 7.62 -13.02 12.95
CA GLY A 157 6.52 -13.72 13.59
C GLY A 157 5.80 -14.68 12.63
N SER A 158 4.60 -15.13 13.00
CA SER A 158 3.85 -16.16 12.27
C SER A 158 2.99 -15.63 11.12
N GLU A 159 2.70 -14.32 11.12
CA GLU A 159 1.84 -13.72 10.09
C GLU A 159 2.67 -12.99 9.02
N PRO A 160 2.19 -12.93 7.77
CA PRO A 160 2.88 -12.23 6.70
C PRO A 160 3.15 -10.77 7.03
N LEU A 161 4.33 -10.26 6.65
CA LEU A 161 4.70 -8.84 6.80
C LEU A 161 3.88 -7.90 5.94
N LEU A 162 3.42 -8.39 4.78
CA LEU A 162 2.72 -7.62 3.75
C LEU A 162 1.41 -8.31 3.41
N SER A 163 0.38 -7.51 3.13
CA SER A 163 -0.90 -7.99 2.61
C SER A 163 -1.46 -7.02 1.57
N LEU A 164 -2.16 -7.57 0.58
CA LEU A 164 -2.89 -6.79 -0.43
C LEU A 164 -4.37 -7.19 -0.36
N HIS A 165 -5.21 -6.21 -0.06
CA HIS A 165 -6.66 -6.37 0.08
C HIS A 165 -7.36 -5.78 -1.15
N PRO A 166 -7.98 -6.62 -2.02
CA PRO A 166 -8.73 -6.14 -3.18
C PRO A 166 -9.89 -5.24 -2.77
N TYR A 167 -10.29 -4.31 -3.63
CA TYR A 167 -11.50 -3.52 -3.41
C TYR A 167 -12.74 -4.38 -3.65
N VAL A 168 -13.48 -4.64 -2.58
CA VAL A 168 -14.66 -5.53 -2.59
C VAL A 168 -15.98 -4.76 -2.57
N ARG A 169 -16.03 -3.57 -1.95
CA ARG A 169 -17.23 -2.72 -1.94
C ARG A 169 -17.40 -2.05 -3.30
N LYS A 170 -18.63 -2.14 -3.86
CA LYS A 170 -18.91 -1.74 -5.25
C LYS A 170 -20.02 -0.72 -5.40
N THR A 171 -20.78 -0.47 -4.34
CA THR A 171 -21.95 0.40 -4.38
C THR A 171 -21.95 1.42 -3.25
N ALA A 172 -22.38 2.64 -3.55
CA ALA A 172 -22.55 3.71 -2.57
C ALA A 172 -23.89 4.40 -2.73
N CYS A 173 -24.44 4.90 -1.61
CA CYS A 173 -25.53 5.88 -1.61
C CYS A 173 -25.01 7.22 -1.09
N LEU A 174 -25.54 8.32 -1.63
CA LEU A 174 -25.20 9.67 -1.22
C LEU A 174 -26.39 10.34 -0.51
N VAL A 175 -26.12 10.95 0.64
CA VAL A 175 -27.01 11.87 1.34
C VAL A 175 -26.42 13.27 1.23
N VAL A 176 -27.05 14.13 0.46
CA VAL A 176 -26.62 15.53 0.27
C VAL A 176 -27.45 16.39 1.20
N THR A 177 -26.81 16.98 2.21
CA THR A 177 -27.50 17.86 3.17
C THR A 177 -27.31 19.32 2.77
N GLY A 178 -28.26 20.15 3.13
CA GLY A 178 -28.31 21.56 2.83
C GLY A 178 -29.70 22.00 2.36
N ASN A 179 -30.32 22.92 3.08
CA ASN A 179 -31.65 23.42 2.73
C ASN A 179 -31.62 24.16 1.38
N GLU A 180 -30.50 24.82 1.05
CA GLU A 180 -30.29 25.55 -0.20
C GLU A 180 -30.22 24.59 -1.40
N VAL A 181 -29.54 23.42 -1.24
CA VAL A 181 -29.45 22.39 -2.30
C VAL A 181 -30.79 21.67 -2.43
N LYS A 182 -31.43 21.29 -1.29
CA LYS A 182 -32.73 20.66 -1.27
C LYS A 182 -33.81 21.49 -1.95
N LYS A 183 -33.80 22.81 -1.71
CA LYS A 183 -34.73 23.78 -2.32
C LYS A 183 -34.34 24.16 -3.76
N ARG A 184 -33.24 23.61 -4.29
CA ARG A 184 -32.68 23.92 -5.62
C ARG A 184 -32.30 25.40 -5.80
N LEU A 185 -31.92 26.06 -4.72
CA LEU A 185 -31.41 27.46 -4.77
C LEU A 185 -29.98 27.50 -5.31
N ILE A 186 -29.22 26.43 -5.05
CA ILE A 186 -27.87 26.19 -5.61
C ILE A 186 -27.80 24.80 -6.22
N GLN A 187 -26.89 24.63 -7.17
CA GLN A 187 -26.60 23.35 -7.78
C GLN A 187 -25.70 22.49 -6.87
N ASP A 188 -25.97 21.18 -6.81
CA ASP A 188 -25.07 20.22 -6.17
C ASP A 188 -23.79 20.05 -6.98
N THR A 189 -22.72 20.66 -6.51
CA THR A 189 -21.36 20.53 -7.08
C THR A 189 -20.49 19.55 -6.31
N PHE A 190 -20.96 19.05 -5.17
CA PHE A 190 -20.23 18.13 -4.31
C PHE A 190 -20.31 16.69 -4.82
N SER A 191 -21.51 16.21 -5.12
CA SER A 191 -21.74 14.83 -5.55
C SER A 191 -20.90 14.41 -6.76
N PRO A 192 -20.77 15.23 -7.84
CA PRO A 192 -19.95 14.85 -8.99
C PRO A 192 -18.49 14.54 -8.63
N VAL A 193 -17.88 15.33 -7.73
CA VAL A 193 -16.50 15.11 -7.28
C VAL A 193 -16.38 13.80 -6.47
N VAL A 194 -17.35 13.54 -5.59
CA VAL A 194 -17.38 12.31 -4.82
C VAL A 194 -17.57 11.09 -5.72
N GLU A 195 -18.49 11.20 -6.70
CA GLU A 195 -18.76 10.12 -7.66
C GLU A 195 -17.52 9.79 -8.52
N GLU A 196 -16.76 10.81 -8.94
CA GLU A 196 -15.49 10.63 -9.65
C GLU A 196 -14.46 9.88 -8.77
N LYS A 197 -14.30 10.30 -7.52
CA LYS A 197 -13.40 9.64 -6.56
C LYS A 197 -13.82 8.19 -6.30
N LEU A 198 -15.12 7.90 -6.14
CA LEU A 198 -15.64 6.55 -5.98
C LEU A 198 -15.40 5.68 -7.22
N ALA A 199 -15.61 6.24 -8.41
CA ALA A 199 -15.40 5.53 -9.68
C ALA A 199 -13.96 5.06 -9.87
N ALA A 200 -12.96 5.81 -9.35
CA ALA A 200 -11.55 5.40 -9.36
C ALA A 200 -11.29 4.09 -8.59
N TYR A 201 -12.19 3.67 -7.69
CA TYR A 201 -12.17 2.40 -6.94
C TYR A 201 -13.19 1.39 -7.47
N GLY A 202 -13.83 1.68 -8.60
CA GLY A 202 -14.87 0.82 -9.18
C GLY A 202 -16.18 0.81 -8.40
N ILE A 203 -16.43 1.85 -7.59
CA ILE A 203 -17.62 2.01 -6.77
C ILE A 203 -18.62 2.89 -7.53
N LYS A 204 -19.87 2.42 -7.64
CA LYS A 204 -20.96 3.14 -8.30
C LYS A 204 -21.93 3.75 -7.30
N THR A 205 -22.32 4.99 -7.49
CA THR A 205 -23.45 5.60 -6.78
C THR A 205 -24.76 5.01 -7.34
N ILE A 206 -25.49 4.28 -6.51
CA ILE A 206 -26.75 3.63 -6.90
C ILE A 206 -27.97 4.51 -6.59
N LYS A 207 -27.86 5.38 -5.59
CA LYS A 207 -28.91 6.32 -5.23
C LYS A 207 -28.36 7.55 -4.53
N LYS A 208 -29.08 8.67 -4.71
CA LYS A 208 -28.79 9.95 -4.06
C LYS A 208 -30.07 10.56 -3.53
N VAL A 209 -30.01 11.15 -2.34
CA VAL A 209 -31.12 11.87 -1.72
C VAL A 209 -30.67 13.23 -1.22
N TYR A 210 -31.53 14.24 -1.34
CA TYR A 210 -31.32 15.59 -0.81
C TYR A 210 -32.09 15.75 0.50
N SER A 211 -31.40 16.06 1.58
CA SER A 211 -31.97 16.23 2.91
C SER A 211 -31.89 17.68 3.37
N GLY A 212 -32.75 18.07 4.29
CA GLY A 212 -32.58 19.32 5.07
C GLY A 212 -31.51 19.12 6.17
N ASP A 213 -31.18 20.20 6.87
CA ASP A 213 -30.06 20.26 7.83
C ASP A 213 -30.42 19.76 9.24
N GLY A 214 -31.68 19.47 9.54
CA GLY A 214 -32.10 18.97 10.86
C GLY A 214 -31.67 17.52 11.13
N VAL A 215 -31.33 17.24 12.40
CA VAL A 215 -30.89 15.90 12.85
C VAL A 215 -31.85 14.79 12.38
N GLU A 216 -33.16 14.97 12.54
CA GLU A 216 -34.15 13.99 12.14
C GLU A 216 -34.21 13.81 10.62
N ALA A 217 -34.12 14.90 9.86
CA ALA A 217 -34.13 14.85 8.41
C ALA A 217 -32.92 14.06 7.87
N VAL A 218 -31.73 14.31 8.43
CA VAL A 218 -30.50 13.59 8.07
C VAL A 218 -30.59 12.12 8.49
N ARG A 219 -31.07 11.83 9.72
CA ARG A 219 -31.30 10.45 10.18
C ARG A 219 -32.18 9.68 9.21
N ASP A 220 -33.33 10.26 8.85
CA ASP A 220 -34.32 9.58 8.00
C ASP A 220 -33.78 9.38 6.59
N ALA A 221 -33.02 10.33 6.06
CA ALA A 221 -32.33 10.20 4.78
C ALA A 221 -31.26 9.09 4.80
N VAL A 222 -30.46 8.99 5.87
CA VAL A 222 -29.47 7.92 6.04
C VAL A 222 -30.14 6.55 6.12
N LEU A 223 -31.24 6.43 6.90
CA LEU A 223 -31.99 5.18 7.01
C LEU A 223 -32.66 4.79 5.69
N ALA A 224 -33.20 5.74 4.93
CA ALA A 224 -33.75 5.51 3.61
C ALA A 224 -32.66 5.00 2.63
N MET A 225 -31.48 5.57 2.68
CA MET A 225 -30.34 5.10 1.85
C MET A 225 -29.82 3.73 2.30
N ARG A 226 -29.82 3.44 3.60
CA ARG A 226 -29.49 2.11 4.13
C ARG A 226 -30.44 1.03 3.65
N ALA A 227 -31.73 1.34 3.50
CA ALA A 227 -32.73 0.40 3.00
C ALA A 227 -32.48 -0.05 1.54
N GLU A 228 -31.75 0.73 0.75
CA GLU A 228 -31.30 0.35 -0.60
C GLU A 228 -30.15 -0.68 -0.60
N LYS A 229 -29.61 -1.01 0.57
CA LYS A 229 -28.52 -1.98 0.79
C LYS A 229 -27.25 -1.69 -0.02
N PRO A 230 -26.74 -0.45 0.01
CA PRO A 230 -25.43 -0.16 -0.59
C PRO A 230 -24.32 -0.79 0.25
N ASP A 231 -23.11 -0.85 -0.30
CA ASP A 231 -21.93 -1.25 0.47
C ASP A 231 -21.42 -0.14 1.40
N MET A 232 -21.78 1.13 1.13
CA MET A 232 -21.43 2.28 1.96
C MET A 232 -22.40 3.45 1.76
N ILE A 233 -22.45 4.34 2.75
CA ILE A 233 -23.20 5.60 2.69
C ILE A 233 -22.25 6.76 2.90
N LEU A 234 -22.36 7.80 2.06
CA LEU A 234 -21.62 9.05 2.20
C LEU A 234 -22.58 10.21 2.40
N CYS A 235 -22.30 11.04 3.39
CA CYS A 235 -23.04 12.26 3.69
C CYS A 235 -22.17 13.47 3.32
N THR A 236 -22.72 14.42 2.58
CA THR A 236 -22.05 15.66 2.20
C THR A 236 -22.84 16.86 2.70
N GLY A 237 -22.17 17.92 3.14
CA GLY A 237 -22.77 19.09 3.76
C GLY A 237 -23.03 18.91 5.26
N GLY A 238 -23.26 20.01 5.98
CA GLY A 238 -23.60 20.03 7.40
C GLY A 238 -22.56 19.37 8.31
N MET A 239 -21.27 19.45 7.97
CA MET A 239 -20.19 18.77 8.69
C MET A 239 -19.34 19.71 9.55
N SER A 240 -19.60 21.03 9.52
CA SER A 240 -18.84 22.02 10.28
C SER A 240 -19.38 22.18 11.71
N VAL A 241 -18.94 23.21 12.40
CA VAL A 241 -19.32 23.52 13.78
C VAL A 241 -20.48 24.50 13.90
N ASP A 242 -21.07 24.90 12.78
CA ASP A 242 -22.19 25.81 12.77
C ASP A 242 -23.43 25.18 13.42
N PRO A 243 -24.30 25.96 14.09
CA PRO A 243 -25.48 25.42 14.76
C PRO A 243 -26.42 24.62 13.87
N ASP A 244 -26.43 24.93 12.57
CA ASP A 244 -27.26 24.26 11.56
C ASP A 244 -26.57 23.04 10.95
N ASP A 245 -25.30 22.79 11.25
CA ASP A 245 -24.53 21.65 10.75
C ASP A 245 -24.78 20.39 11.59
N ASN A 246 -25.87 19.71 11.29
CA ASN A 246 -26.38 18.59 12.09
C ASN A 246 -26.10 17.20 11.49
N THR A 247 -25.32 17.10 10.43
CA THR A 247 -25.03 15.80 9.78
C THR A 247 -24.40 14.78 10.73
N PRO A 248 -23.41 15.12 11.59
CA PRO A 248 -22.89 14.17 12.57
C PRO A 248 -23.94 13.68 13.59
N GLY A 249 -24.86 14.57 14.00
CA GLY A 249 -26.00 14.26 14.87
C GLY A 249 -26.96 13.27 14.21
N GLY A 250 -27.34 13.52 12.96
CA GLY A 250 -28.24 12.66 12.17
C GLY A 250 -27.64 11.28 11.90
N VAL A 251 -26.37 11.19 11.54
CA VAL A 251 -25.66 9.91 11.37
C VAL A 251 -25.64 9.12 12.67
N ARG A 252 -25.35 9.76 13.80
CA ARG A 252 -25.43 9.09 15.13
C ARG A 252 -26.84 8.61 15.44
N ALA A 253 -27.86 9.44 15.20
CA ALA A 253 -29.26 9.10 15.44
C ALA A 253 -29.78 7.98 14.53
N SER A 254 -29.11 7.70 13.41
CA SER A 254 -29.46 6.56 12.53
C SER A 254 -29.00 5.19 13.06
N GLY A 255 -28.32 5.15 14.22
CA GLY A 255 -27.82 3.93 14.85
C GLY A 255 -26.40 3.54 14.45
N ALA A 256 -25.70 4.36 13.70
CA ALA A 256 -24.30 4.10 13.40
C ALA A 256 -23.40 4.36 14.62
N ARG A 257 -22.50 3.43 14.91
CA ARG A 257 -21.44 3.59 15.91
C ARG A 257 -20.33 4.44 15.31
N ILE A 258 -20.15 5.65 15.83
CA ILE A 258 -19.13 6.58 15.35
C ILE A 258 -17.75 6.12 15.82
N VAL A 259 -16.84 5.92 14.88
CA VAL A 259 -15.40 5.65 15.12
C VAL A 259 -14.67 6.96 15.38
N THR A 260 -14.89 7.95 14.53
CA THR A 260 -14.33 9.28 14.68
C THR A 260 -15.26 10.34 14.12
N TYR A 261 -15.28 11.50 14.77
CA TYR A 261 -15.66 12.77 14.21
C TYR A 261 -14.51 13.73 14.47
N GLY A 262 -13.86 14.16 13.41
CA GLY A 262 -12.57 14.83 13.42
C GLY A 262 -11.40 13.89 13.15
N ALA A 263 -10.43 14.42 12.38
CA ALA A 263 -9.19 13.73 12.03
C ALA A 263 -8.03 14.74 12.02
N PRO A 264 -6.80 14.33 12.43
CA PRO A 264 -5.63 15.20 12.43
C PRO A 264 -5.03 15.31 11.01
N VAL A 265 -5.86 15.65 10.02
CA VAL A 265 -5.49 15.71 8.60
C VAL A 265 -6.00 17.04 8.01
N LEU A 266 -5.12 17.74 7.32
CA LEU A 266 -5.43 19.00 6.63
C LEU A 266 -4.99 18.91 5.15
N PRO A 267 -5.94 19.06 4.22
CA PRO A 267 -7.37 19.36 4.40
C PRO A 267 -8.18 18.14 4.82
N GLY A 268 -9.25 18.38 5.62
CA GLY A 268 -10.24 17.35 5.94
C GLY A 268 -10.55 17.13 7.42
N ALA A 269 -10.16 18.05 8.32
CA ALA A 269 -10.29 17.90 9.76
C ALA A 269 -11.69 17.48 10.25
N MET A 270 -12.77 17.89 9.58
CA MET A 270 -14.16 17.64 9.97
C MET A 270 -14.72 16.33 9.38
N PHE A 271 -13.88 15.32 9.17
CA PHE A 271 -14.28 14.01 8.66
C PHE A 271 -14.98 13.18 9.74
N LEU A 272 -16.02 12.43 9.33
CA LEU A 272 -16.71 11.47 10.18
C LEU A 272 -16.63 10.09 9.54
N LEU A 273 -16.35 9.07 10.36
CA LEU A 273 -16.48 7.67 10.00
C LEU A 273 -17.25 6.93 11.11
N GLY A 274 -18.23 6.15 10.71
CA GLY A 274 -18.95 5.24 11.56
C GLY A 274 -19.29 3.95 10.86
N TYR A 275 -19.72 2.95 11.62
CA TYR A 275 -20.20 1.66 11.12
C TYR A 275 -21.54 1.31 11.73
N PHE A 276 -22.44 0.79 10.92
CA PHE A 276 -23.63 0.12 11.42
C PHE A 276 -23.28 -1.24 12.02
N GLU A 277 -24.23 -1.87 12.70
CA GLU A 277 -24.05 -3.18 13.36
C GLU A 277 -23.66 -4.29 12.37
N ASP A 278 -24.14 -4.21 11.12
CA ASP A 278 -23.82 -5.12 10.01
C ASP A 278 -22.48 -4.83 9.33
N GLY A 279 -21.69 -3.90 9.86
CA GLY A 279 -20.38 -3.50 9.31
C GLY A 279 -20.46 -2.53 8.13
N MET A 280 -21.64 -2.07 7.71
CA MET A 280 -21.75 -1.06 6.65
C MET A 280 -21.18 0.27 7.11
N PRO A 281 -20.21 0.86 6.40
CA PRO A 281 -19.63 2.15 6.73
C PRO A 281 -20.56 3.30 6.34
N VAL A 282 -20.55 4.34 7.17
CA VAL A 282 -21.09 5.65 6.86
C VAL A 282 -20.04 6.71 7.07
N MET A 283 -19.83 7.57 6.08
CA MET A 283 -18.85 8.66 6.13
C MET A 283 -19.51 10.00 5.99
N GLY A 284 -19.10 10.98 6.80
CA GLY A 284 -19.43 12.39 6.63
C GLY A 284 -18.22 13.11 6.04
N LEU A 285 -18.40 13.74 4.88
CA LEU A 285 -17.33 14.34 4.11
C LEU A 285 -17.22 15.82 4.36
N PRO A 286 -16.03 16.35 4.74
CA PRO A 286 -15.82 17.79 4.91
C PRO A 286 -15.88 18.53 3.57
N GLY A 287 -16.34 19.79 3.60
CA GLY A 287 -16.54 20.59 2.40
C GLY A 287 -15.32 20.74 1.49
N CYS A 288 -14.10 20.63 2.03
CA CYS A 288 -12.86 20.72 1.25
C CYS A 288 -12.68 19.59 0.22
N VAL A 289 -13.42 18.48 0.32
CA VAL A 289 -13.40 17.41 -0.69
C VAL A 289 -13.80 17.91 -2.08
N MET A 290 -14.61 18.98 -2.15
CA MET A 290 -15.03 19.56 -3.43
C MET A 290 -13.91 20.21 -4.24
N TYR A 291 -12.90 20.77 -3.57
CA TYR A 291 -11.89 21.61 -4.23
C TYR A 291 -10.44 21.20 -3.97
N ALA A 292 -10.18 20.40 -2.95
CA ALA A 292 -8.84 19.90 -2.69
C ALA A 292 -8.56 18.62 -3.48
N GLY A 293 -7.39 18.53 -4.11
CA GLY A 293 -6.98 17.37 -4.90
C GLY A 293 -6.94 16.09 -4.09
N ALA A 294 -6.49 16.17 -2.82
CA ALA A 294 -6.52 15.07 -1.87
C ALA A 294 -6.88 15.57 -0.46
N THR A 295 -7.61 14.75 0.29
CA THR A 295 -8.10 15.03 1.64
C THR A 295 -8.04 13.76 2.48
N ILE A 296 -8.49 13.81 3.72
CA ILE A 296 -8.71 12.64 4.58
C ILE A 296 -9.59 11.57 3.89
N PHE A 297 -10.55 11.97 3.07
CA PHE A 297 -11.40 11.04 2.34
C PHE A 297 -10.57 10.15 1.41
N ASP A 298 -9.60 10.72 0.71
CA ASP A 298 -8.72 9.99 -0.21
C ASP A 298 -7.78 9.03 0.54
N LEU A 299 -7.48 9.29 1.82
CA LEU A 299 -6.70 8.38 2.67
C LEU A 299 -7.54 7.24 3.24
N MET A 300 -8.83 7.47 3.53
CA MET A 300 -9.71 6.49 4.17
C MET A 300 -10.49 5.63 3.17
N LEU A 301 -10.80 6.16 1.98
CA LEU A 301 -11.56 5.44 0.97
C LEU A 301 -10.94 4.08 0.58
N PRO A 302 -9.61 3.94 0.43
CA PRO A 302 -8.99 2.65 0.15
C PRO A 302 -9.29 1.58 1.20
N TYR A 303 -9.27 1.92 2.49
CA TYR A 303 -9.61 1.01 3.60
C TYR A 303 -11.06 0.58 3.52
N VAL A 304 -11.97 1.55 3.36
CA VAL A 304 -13.40 1.29 3.25
C VAL A 304 -13.72 0.45 2.01
N ALA A 305 -13.13 0.77 0.86
CA ALA A 305 -13.33 0.03 -0.40
C ALA A 305 -12.83 -1.43 -0.32
N ALA A 306 -11.76 -1.67 0.43
CA ALA A 306 -11.19 -3.00 0.65
C ALA A 306 -11.86 -3.77 1.81
N ASP A 307 -12.89 -3.22 2.45
CA ASP A 307 -13.55 -3.78 3.65
C ASP A 307 -12.59 -4.03 4.82
N VAL A 308 -11.57 -3.19 4.94
CA VAL A 308 -10.63 -3.21 6.08
C VAL A 308 -11.15 -2.25 7.14
N PRO A 309 -11.51 -2.75 8.34
CA PRO A 309 -12.02 -1.91 9.41
C PRO A 309 -11.00 -0.84 9.84
N VAL A 310 -11.47 0.38 10.01
CA VAL A 310 -10.68 1.51 10.51
C VAL A 310 -11.02 1.78 11.95
N THR A 311 -10.00 1.92 12.80
CA THR A 311 -10.14 2.27 14.21
C THR A 311 -9.86 3.76 14.45
N ARG A 312 -10.19 4.24 15.65
CA ARG A 312 -9.82 5.59 16.08
C ARG A 312 -8.30 5.80 16.10
N ALA A 313 -7.53 4.76 16.45
CA ALA A 313 -6.08 4.81 16.48
C ALA A 313 -5.49 4.96 15.07
N ASP A 314 -6.05 4.28 14.08
CA ASP A 314 -5.61 4.40 12.67
C ASP A 314 -5.80 5.83 12.15
N VAL A 315 -6.93 6.45 12.47
CA VAL A 315 -7.17 7.86 12.09
C VAL A 315 -6.23 8.80 12.84
N ALA A 316 -5.99 8.57 14.12
CA ALA A 316 -5.09 9.39 14.93
C ALA A 316 -3.64 9.31 14.44
N ALA A 317 -3.20 8.13 13.98
CA ALA A 317 -1.86 7.91 13.43
C ALA A 317 -1.57 8.72 12.14
N LEU A 318 -2.61 9.19 11.44
CA LEU A 318 -2.45 10.05 10.26
C LEU A 318 -1.96 11.47 10.60
N GLY A 319 -1.86 11.84 11.88
CA GLY A 319 -1.33 13.15 12.28
C GLY A 319 0.07 13.42 11.76
N GLU A 320 0.94 12.42 11.79
CA GLU A 320 2.22 12.47 11.09
C GLU A 320 1.98 12.21 9.58
N GLY A 321 2.43 13.14 8.74
CA GLY A 321 2.16 13.12 7.29
C GLY A 321 0.77 13.63 6.87
N GLY A 322 -0.14 13.96 7.82
CA GLY A 322 -1.50 14.42 7.55
C GLY A 322 -1.62 15.88 7.07
N LEU A 323 -0.52 16.59 6.87
CA LEU A 323 -0.51 17.96 6.37
C LEU A 323 -0.21 17.98 4.88
N CYS A 324 -1.18 18.35 4.05
CA CYS A 324 -0.96 18.59 2.63
C CYS A 324 -0.19 19.91 2.44
N LEU A 325 0.86 19.88 1.63
CA LEU A 325 1.75 21.02 1.43
C LEU A 325 1.20 22.07 0.41
N GLY A 326 0.03 21.82 -0.21
CA GLY A 326 -0.59 22.75 -1.13
C GLY A 326 0.20 22.99 -2.41
N CYS A 327 0.74 21.93 -3.01
CA CYS A 327 1.52 22.01 -4.25
C CYS A 327 0.70 22.69 -5.38
N PRO A 328 1.33 23.47 -6.28
CA PRO A 328 0.63 24.08 -7.42
C PRO A 328 -0.11 23.06 -8.31
N GLU A 329 0.45 21.87 -8.45
CA GLU A 329 -0.15 20.69 -9.07
C GLU A 329 -0.20 19.55 -8.05
N CYS A 330 -1.36 18.87 -7.95
CA CYS A 330 -1.54 17.78 -7.02
C CYS A 330 -0.85 16.51 -7.54
N HIS A 331 0.11 16.00 -6.79
CA HIS A 331 0.84 14.77 -7.12
C HIS A 331 0.34 13.54 -6.34
N PHE A 332 -0.74 13.65 -5.57
CA PHE A 332 -1.30 12.52 -4.84
C PHE A 332 -1.65 11.34 -5.79
N PRO A 333 -1.32 10.10 -5.45
CA PRO A 333 -0.72 9.61 -4.21
C PRO A 333 0.83 9.61 -4.18
N ILE A 334 1.52 10.19 -5.15
CA ILE A 334 3.00 10.23 -5.22
C ILE A 334 3.51 11.53 -4.55
N CYS A 335 3.25 11.65 -3.27
CA CYS A 335 3.67 12.79 -2.44
C CYS A 335 3.74 12.35 -0.97
N PRO A 336 4.24 13.18 -0.03
CA PRO A 336 4.35 12.83 1.39
C PRO A 336 3.01 12.78 2.13
N PHE A 337 1.93 13.32 1.56
CA PHE A 337 0.62 13.37 2.20
C PHE A 337 0.08 11.96 2.49
N GLY A 338 -0.22 11.69 3.76
CA GLY A 338 -0.68 10.39 4.26
C GLY A 338 0.43 9.33 4.36
N LYS A 339 1.71 9.73 4.45
CA LYS A 339 2.85 8.79 4.48
C LYS A 339 3.82 9.08 5.61
#